data_56372162294a5a3059daf1daef8807af
#
_entry.id   56372162294a5a3059daf1daef8807af
#
_cell.length_a   1.000
_cell.length_b   1.000
_cell.length_c   1.000
_cell.angle_alpha   90.00
_cell.angle_beta   90.00
_cell.angle_gamma   90.00
#
_symmetry.space_group_name_H-M   'P 1'
#
loop_
_entity.id
_entity.type
_entity.pdbx_description
1 polymer ?
#
loop_
_entity_poly.entity_id
_entity_poly.type
_entity_poly.pdbx_seq_one_letter_code
_entity_poly.pdbx_strand_id
1 'polypeptide(L)'
;VIKDLSVAIPTYEMKGRGAYYLSELFETIKVQDFDNFEVCISDHSEDDSILQVCEEYANFFEIQYFKNESNRGNGPANTNSVVEMCEGKITKLIFQDDLFTDKSALSKIKNTFDTTKCSWCFNGFSHTNDGKKYFRYMIPKWTDMMLEGRNLLGSPSCVSFLTKEFVSFDENLVLLMDTDFYHRMRYNHGMPSIIEDYLISNREHNDRVSSSSIQYDHIVEHPEGNWMVNLNELNYVIEKNKNMRNYPDES
;
A
#
# COMPACT_ATOMS: atom_id res chain seq x y z
N VAL A 1 3.27 14.82 21.01
CA VAL A 1 4.47 14.97 20.15
C VAL A 1 4.12 14.43 18.79
N ILE A 2 4.37 15.22 17.75
CA ILE A 2 4.10 14.79 16.36
C ILE A 2 5.00 13.59 16.05
N LYS A 3 4.40 12.49 15.59
CA LYS A 3 5.14 11.29 15.16
C LYS A 3 5.93 11.57 13.88
N ASP A 4 7.06 10.91 13.73
CA ASP A 4 7.80 10.99 12.47
C ASP A 4 7.18 10.09 11.40
N LEU A 5 6.53 8.99 11.81
CA LEU A 5 5.97 8.00 10.89
C LEU A 5 4.64 7.45 11.38
N SER A 6 3.68 7.29 10.45
CA SER A 6 2.46 6.52 10.65
C SER A 6 2.49 5.27 9.77
N VAL A 7 2.21 4.12 10.36
CA VAL A 7 1.98 2.86 9.63
C VAL A 7 0.47 2.75 9.37
N ALA A 8 0.05 2.98 8.16
CA ALA A 8 -1.35 2.98 7.74
C ALA A 8 -1.77 1.60 7.23
N ILE A 9 -2.76 0.98 7.86
CA ILE A 9 -3.20 -0.39 7.58
C ILE A 9 -4.72 -0.40 7.37
N PRO A 10 -5.21 -0.43 6.12
CA PRO A 10 -6.61 -0.71 5.85
C PRO A 10 -6.88 -2.20 6.12
N THR A 11 -7.94 -2.51 6.87
CA THR A 11 -8.26 -3.86 7.31
C THR A 11 -9.69 -4.26 7.00
N TYR A 12 -9.94 -5.57 6.93
CA TYR A 12 -11.24 -6.21 6.92
C TYR A 12 -11.12 -7.67 7.37
N GLU A 13 -12.23 -8.37 7.62
CA GLU A 13 -12.24 -9.73 8.16
C GLU A 13 -11.62 -10.81 7.26
N MET A 14 -11.45 -10.57 5.95
CA MET A 14 -10.83 -11.49 4.97
C MET A 14 -11.36 -12.93 5.08
N LYS A 15 -12.71 -13.09 5.08
CA LYS A 15 -13.37 -14.39 5.28
C LYS A 15 -12.93 -15.11 6.55
N GLY A 16 -12.73 -14.36 7.65
CA GLY A 16 -12.30 -14.85 8.96
C GLY A 16 -10.80 -15.03 9.14
N ARG A 17 -9.95 -14.61 8.17
CA ARG A 17 -8.49 -14.69 8.26
C ARG A 17 -7.83 -13.34 8.57
N GLY A 18 -8.60 -12.25 8.56
CA GLY A 18 -8.07 -10.88 8.73
C GLY A 18 -7.30 -10.70 10.03
N ALA A 19 -7.88 -11.14 11.16
CA ALA A 19 -7.22 -11.07 12.46
C ALA A 19 -5.89 -11.84 12.50
N TYR A 20 -5.85 -13.05 11.92
CA TYR A 20 -4.63 -13.85 11.83
C TYR A 20 -3.52 -13.10 11.06
N TYR A 21 -3.82 -12.55 9.89
CA TYR A 21 -2.83 -11.83 9.10
C TYR A 21 -2.37 -10.54 9.81
N LEU A 22 -3.30 -9.80 10.41
CA LEU A 22 -2.95 -8.60 11.17
C LEU A 22 -2.03 -8.92 12.35
N SER A 23 -2.28 -10.01 13.08
CA SER A 23 -1.41 -10.47 14.17
C SER A 23 0.01 -10.78 13.67
N GLU A 24 0.14 -11.48 12.53
CA GLU A 24 1.45 -11.74 11.94
C GLU A 24 2.17 -10.45 11.51
N LEU A 25 1.46 -9.49 10.91
CA LEU A 25 2.01 -8.18 10.58
C LEU A 25 2.47 -7.44 11.84
N PHE A 26 1.65 -7.43 12.90
CA PHE A 26 1.97 -6.77 14.17
C PHE A 26 3.21 -7.36 14.84
N GLU A 27 3.45 -8.68 14.76
CA GLU A 27 4.71 -9.26 15.22
C GLU A 27 5.92 -8.72 14.47
N THR A 28 5.79 -8.37 13.18
CA THR A 28 6.88 -7.75 12.43
C THR A 28 7.06 -6.26 12.73
N ILE A 29 5.98 -5.56 13.12
CA ILE A 29 6.03 -4.16 13.58
C ILE A 29 6.68 -4.07 14.96
N LYS A 30 6.31 -4.96 15.87
CA LYS A 30 6.81 -5.00 17.25
C LYS A 30 8.34 -5.11 17.35
N VAL A 31 8.99 -5.70 16.37
CA VAL A 31 10.45 -5.89 16.35
C VAL A 31 11.22 -4.82 15.59
N GLN A 32 10.54 -3.77 15.10
CA GLN A 32 11.20 -2.67 14.40
C GLN A 32 12.15 -1.91 15.37
N ASP A 33 13.26 -1.42 14.83
CA ASP A 33 14.29 -0.67 15.56
C ASP A 33 14.02 0.85 15.60
N PHE A 34 12.77 1.26 15.38
CA PHE A 34 12.33 2.65 15.33
C PHE A 34 11.09 2.83 16.20
N ASP A 35 11.11 3.79 17.14
CA ASP A 35 10.07 3.93 18.18
C ASP A 35 9.14 5.13 17.97
N ASN A 36 9.52 6.12 17.14
CA ASN A 36 8.73 7.34 16.97
C ASN A 36 7.69 7.19 15.85
N PHE A 37 6.84 6.18 15.99
CA PHE A 37 5.74 5.92 15.05
C PHE A 37 4.41 5.66 15.77
N GLU A 38 3.35 5.66 15.02
CA GLU A 38 2.02 5.19 15.37
C GLU A 38 1.52 4.20 14.33
N VAL A 39 0.55 3.39 14.68
CA VAL A 39 -0.17 2.50 13.78
C VAL A 39 -1.61 3.00 13.65
N CYS A 40 -2.06 3.25 12.42
CA CYS A 40 -3.43 3.66 12.12
C CYS A 40 -4.17 2.52 11.43
N ILE A 41 -5.36 2.18 11.94
CA ILE A 41 -6.21 1.09 11.44
C ILE A 41 -7.57 1.67 11.05
N SER A 42 -7.96 1.50 9.78
CA SER A 42 -9.33 1.69 9.32
C SER A 42 -9.93 0.34 8.98
N ASP A 43 -10.95 -0.07 9.73
CA ASP A 43 -11.47 -1.43 9.74
C ASP A 43 -12.86 -1.53 9.09
N HIS A 44 -12.94 -2.21 7.96
CA HIS A 44 -14.18 -2.54 7.24
C HIS A 44 -14.83 -3.85 7.69
N SER A 45 -14.31 -4.56 8.71
CA SER A 45 -14.89 -5.81 9.19
C SER A 45 -16.32 -5.62 9.68
N GLU A 46 -17.13 -6.68 9.59
CA GLU A 46 -18.46 -6.72 10.23
C GLU A 46 -18.35 -7.08 11.72
N ASP A 47 -17.37 -7.90 12.08
CA ASP A 47 -17.11 -8.35 13.46
C ASP A 47 -16.01 -7.51 14.15
N ASP A 48 -15.71 -7.86 15.41
CA ASP A 48 -14.70 -7.17 16.23
C ASP A 48 -13.35 -7.90 16.25
N SER A 49 -13.12 -8.85 15.37
CA SER A 49 -11.88 -9.65 15.37
C SER A 49 -10.61 -8.81 15.16
N ILE A 50 -10.68 -7.77 14.33
CA ILE A 50 -9.58 -6.82 14.11
C ILE A 50 -9.35 -5.95 15.35
N LEU A 51 -10.44 -5.44 15.98
CA LEU A 51 -10.35 -4.66 17.22
C LEU A 51 -9.66 -5.45 18.33
N GLN A 52 -10.00 -6.73 18.51
CA GLN A 52 -9.39 -7.60 19.51
C GLN A 52 -7.87 -7.71 19.32
N VAL A 53 -7.41 -7.87 18.08
CA VAL A 53 -5.97 -7.86 17.77
C VAL A 53 -5.35 -6.51 18.13
N CYS A 54 -6.00 -5.40 17.82
CA CYS A 54 -5.48 -4.07 18.18
C CYS A 54 -5.35 -3.91 19.71
N GLU A 55 -6.31 -4.37 20.48
CA GLU A 55 -6.27 -4.34 21.95
C GLU A 55 -5.14 -5.20 22.53
N GLU A 56 -4.86 -6.38 21.96
CA GLU A 56 -3.74 -7.24 22.37
C GLU A 56 -2.38 -6.59 22.18
N TYR A 57 -2.22 -5.78 21.12
CA TYR A 57 -0.94 -5.14 20.79
C TYR A 57 -0.79 -3.69 21.29
N ALA A 58 -1.82 -3.08 21.88
CA ALA A 58 -1.80 -1.70 22.35
C ALA A 58 -0.72 -1.38 23.41
N ASN A 59 -0.16 -2.39 24.07
CA ASN A 59 0.95 -2.22 25.03
C ASN A 59 2.32 -2.19 24.35
N PHE A 60 2.45 -2.52 23.08
CA PHE A 60 3.74 -2.58 22.37
C PHE A 60 3.99 -1.34 21.52
N PHE A 61 2.94 -0.74 20.94
CA PHE A 61 3.01 0.49 20.15
C PHE A 61 1.66 1.22 20.17
N GLU A 62 1.67 2.49 19.88
CA GLU A 62 0.46 3.31 19.81
C GLU A 62 -0.39 2.91 18.61
N ILE A 63 -1.67 2.58 18.84
CA ILE A 63 -2.64 2.20 17.82
C ILE A 63 -3.82 3.17 17.83
N GLN A 64 -4.08 3.78 16.68
CA GLN A 64 -5.31 4.49 16.39
C GLN A 64 -6.23 3.58 15.58
N TYR A 65 -7.35 3.19 16.16
CA TYR A 65 -8.33 2.31 15.54
C TYR A 65 -9.62 3.04 15.21
N PHE A 66 -10.11 2.85 14.00
CA PHE A 66 -11.40 3.36 13.53
C PHE A 66 -12.21 2.25 12.87
N LYS A 67 -13.39 1.93 13.45
CA LYS A 67 -14.37 1.05 12.81
C LYS A 67 -15.06 1.83 11.70
N ASN A 68 -14.71 1.54 10.48
CA ASN A 68 -15.19 2.26 9.30
C ASN A 68 -16.38 1.53 8.67
N GLU A 69 -17.56 2.06 8.85
CA GLU A 69 -18.79 1.51 8.28
C GLU A 69 -19.12 2.10 6.90
N SER A 70 -18.39 3.15 6.49
CA SER A 70 -18.64 3.83 5.23
C SER A 70 -18.00 3.09 4.06
N ASN A 71 -18.71 2.95 2.94
CA ASN A 71 -18.21 2.33 1.70
C ASN A 71 -17.60 0.94 1.93
N ARG A 72 -18.16 0.16 2.87
CA ARG A 72 -17.67 -1.17 3.24
C ARG A 72 -17.45 -2.05 2.01
N GLY A 73 -16.29 -2.70 1.93
CA GLY A 73 -15.87 -3.50 0.77
C GLY A 73 -15.16 -2.71 -0.34
N ASN A 74 -15.10 -1.37 -0.25
CA ASN A 74 -14.30 -0.55 -1.15
C ASN A 74 -12.87 -0.37 -0.59
N GLY A 75 -11.91 -1.09 -1.15
CA GLY A 75 -10.51 -1.06 -0.71
C GLY A 75 -9.86 0.32 -0.81
N PRO A 76 -9.94 1.03 -1.95
CA PRO A 76 -9.49 2.41 -2.09
C PRO A 76 -10.08 3.37 -1.05
N ALA A 77 -11.40 3.31 -0.79
CA ALA A 77 -12.05 4.15 0.21
C ALA A 77 -11.50 3.87 1.63
N ASN A 78 -11.31 2.59 1.98
CA ASN A 78 -10.73 2.21 3.26
C ASN A 78 -9.27 2.67 3.38
N THR A 79 -8.51 2.60 2.27
CA THR A 79 -7.14 3.10 2.21
C THR A 79 -7.09 4.63 2.37
N ASN A 80 -8.00 5.37 1.74
CA ASN A 80 -8.12 6.81 1.94
C ASN A 80 -8.40 7.14 3.42
N SER A 81 -9.38 6.46 4.00
CA SER A 81 -9.79 6.68 5.39
C SER A 81 -8.64 6.44 6.38
N VAL A 82 -7.84 5.39 6.20
CA VAL A 82 -6.71 5.15 7.11
C VAL A 82 -5.61 6.19 6.97
N VAL A 83 -5.34 6.68 5.74
CA VAL A 83 -4.33 7.72 5.54
C VAL A 83 -4.77 9.05 6.14
N GLU A 84 -6.07 9.39 6.09
CA GLU A 84 -6.64 10.58 6.74
C GLU A 84 -6.49 10.58 8.26
N MET A 85 -6.35 9.42 8.89
CA MET A 85 -6.10 9.29 10.33
C MET A 85 -4.63 9.54 10.71
N CYS A 86 -3.70 9.48 9.75
CA CYS A 86 -2.27 9.55 10.00
C CYS A 86 -1.82 10.95 10.43
N GLU A 87 -1.21 11.07 11.61
CA GLU A 87 -0.66 12.32 12.15
C GLU A 87 0.87 12.42 11.97
N GLY A 88 1.53 11.32 11.64
CA GLY A 88 2.97 11.28 11.36
C GLY A 88 3.34 12.07 10.10
N LYS A 89 4.58 12.56 10.06
CA LYS A 89 5.12 13.30 8.90
C LYS A 89 5.20 12.45 7.63
N ILE A 90 5.46 11.15 7.81
CA ILE A 90 5.60 10.15 6.76
C ILE A 90 4.53 9.09 6.98
N THR A 91 3.79 8.73 5.94
CA THR A 91 2.89 7.58 5.95
C THR A 91 3.56 6.40 5.25
N LYS A 92 3.70 5.30 5.97
CA LYS A 92 4.02 3.98 5.43
C LYS A 92 2.74 3.20 5.26
N LEU A 93 2.29 3.02 4.01
CA LEU A 93 1.13 2.17 3.71
C LEU A 93 1.56 0.71 3.68
N ILE A 94 0.78 -0.15 4.34
CA ILE A 94 0.96 -1.61 4.28
C ILE A 94 -0.39 -2.29 4.43
N PHE A 95 -0.67 -3.29 3.60
CA PHE A 95 -1.90 -4.07 3.70
C PHE A 95 -1.77 -5.16 4.77
N GLN A 96 -2.88 -5.48 5.43
CA GLN A 96 -2.89 -6.32 6.63
C GLN A 96 -2.35 -7.75 6.45
N ASP A 97 -2.29 -8.25 5.22
CA ASP A 97 -1.78 -9.58 4.87
C ASP A 97 -0.30 -9.61 4.50
N ASP A 98 0.33 -8.43 4.33
CA ASP A 98 1.74 -8.28 4.03
C ASP A 98 2.59 -8.18 5.30
N LEU A 99 3.92 -8.29 5.17
CA LEU A 99 4.83 -8.36 6.31
C LEU A 99 6.06 -7.46 6.10
N PHE A 100 6.55 -6.85 7.18
CA PHE A 100 7.93 -6.35 7.20
C PHE A 100 8.90 -7.53 7.27
N THR A 101 9.94 -7.51 6.44
CA THR A 101 10.98 -8.55 6.39
C THR A 101 12.31 -8.10 6.97
N ASP A 102 12.45 -6.82 7.26
CA ASP A 102 13.62 -6.21 7.85
C ASP A 102 13.21 -5.44 9.12
N LYS A 103 13.87 -5.72 10.23
CA LYS A 103 13.63 -5.03 11.51
C LYS A 103 14.03 -3.54 11.50
N SER A 104 14.80 -3.11 10.50
CA SER A 104 15.18 -1.72 10.29
C SER A 104 14.39 -1.06 9.15
N ALA A 105 13.24 -1.63 8.76
CA ALA A 105 12.45 -1.09 7.67
C ALA A 105 11.97 0.35 7.94
N LEU A 106 11.42 0.62 9.12
CA LEU A 106 10.92 1.95 9.46
C LEU A 106 12.05 2.98 9.56
N SER A 107 13.18 2.64 10.19
CA SER A 107 14.35 3.52 10.27
C SER A 107 14.96 3.80 8.87
N LYS A 108 15.04 2.82 7.99
CA LYS A 108 15.50 2.99 6.60
C LYS A 108 14.57 3.89 5.79
N ILE A 109 13.26 3.71 5.92
CA ILE A 109 12.27 4.60 5.30
C ILE A 109 12.47 6.03 5.80
N LYS A 110 12.49 6.25 7.12
CA LYS A 110 12.71 7.58 7.72
C LYS A 110 13.99 8.23 7.23
N ASN A 111 15.12 7.48 7.23
CA ASN A 111 16.40 7.97 6.76
C ASN A 111 16.38 8.37 5.27
N THR A 112 15.63 7.65 4.43
CA THR A 112 15.47 7.99 3.01
C THR A 112 14.85 9.37 2.84
N PHE A 113 13.76 9.67 3.54
CA PHE A 113 13.15 11.00 3.50
C PHE A 113 14.08 12.09 4.05
N ASP A 114 14.84 11.79 5.11
CA ASP A 114 15.80 12.75 5.68
C ASP A 114 16.95 13.08 4.76
N THR A 115 17.42 12.12 3.98
CA THR A 115 18.62 12.28 3.12
C THR A 115 18.29 12.76 1.73
N THR A 116 17.25 12.18 1.10
CA THR A 116 16.91 12.50 -0.32
C THR A 116 15.97 13.68 -0.45
N LYS A 117 15.22 14.03 0.64
CA LYS A 117 14.16 15.05 0.64
C LYS A 117 13.04 14.75 -0.37
N CYS A 118 12.83 13.47 -0.70
CA CYS A 118 11.78 13.06 -1.61
C CYS A 118 10.38 13.26 -1.00
N SER A 119 9.37 13.41 -1.85
CA SER A 119 7.96 13.43 -1.42
C SER A 119 7.41 12.02 -1.20
N TRP A 120 7.98 11.02 -1.88
CA TRP A 120 7.57 9.64 -1.80
C TRP A 120 8.70 8.69 -2.20
N CYS A 121 8.60 7.45 -1.75
CA CYS A 121 9.59 6.41 -2.08
C CYS A 121 8.94 5.02 -2.15
N PHE A 122 9.63 4.10 -2.80
CA PHE A 122 9.34 2.67 -2.79
C PHE A 122 10.51 1.89 -2.20
N ASN A 123 10.21 0.76 -1.58
CA ASN A 123 11.22 -0.19 -1.14
C ASN A 123 11.16 -1.48 -1.94
N GLY A 124 12.30 -2.19 -2.04
CA GLY A 124 12.36 -3.54 -2.56
C GLY A 124 11.44 -4.47 -1.78
N PHE A 125 10.94 -5.50 -2.45
CA PHE A 125 9.99 -6.45 -1.88
C PHE A 125 10.24 -7.87 -2.35
N SER A 126 9.69 -8.81 -1.62
CA SER A 126 9.61 -10.23 -1.97
C SER A 126 8.16 -10.69 -1.93
N HIS A 127 7.94 -11.97 -2.17
CA HIS A 127 6.65 -12.61 -2.01
C HIS A 127 6.74 -13.76 -1.01
N THR A 128 5.63 -14.10 -0.37
CA THR A 128 5.50 -15.24 0.53
C THR A 128 4.12 -15.86 0.44
N ASN A 129 4.01 -17.18 0.64
CA ASN A 129 2.71 -17.85 0.79
C ASN A 129 2.36 -18.07 2.26
N ASP A 130 3.36 -18.23 3.11
CA ASP A 130 3.23 -18.72 4.49
C ASP A 130 3.80 -17.77 5.55
N GLY A 131 4.31 -16.58 5.13
CA GLY A 131 4.96 -15.63 6.01
C GLY A 131 6.34 -16.05 6.52
N LYS A 132 6.89 -17.18 6.06
CA LYS A 132 8.17 -17.77 6.55
C LYS A 132 9.19 -17.97 5.45
N LYS A 133 8.74 -18.33 4.25
CA LYS A 133 9.59 -18.52 3.08
C LYS A 133 9.34 -17.42 2.08
N TYR A 134 10.42 -16.75 1.67
CA TYR A 134 10.37 -15.61 0.76
C TYR A 134 10.94 -15.97 -0.60
N PHE A 135 10.30 -15.50 -1.65
CA PHE A 135 10.68 -15.75 -3.05
C PHE A 135 10.38 -14.53 -3.93
N ARG A 136 10.79 -14.56 -5.18
CA ARG A 136 10.58 -13.51 -6.19
C ARG A 136 10.92 -12.12 -5.63
N TYR A 137 12.20 -11.90 -5.37
CA TYR A 137 12.72 -10.62 -4.89
C TYR A 137 12.73 -9.60 -6.05
N MET A 138 12.19 -8.42 -5.80
CA MET A 138 12.04 -7.38 -6.80
C MET A 138 12.49 -6.01 -6.28
N ILE A 139 13.21 -5.27 -7.12
CA ILE A 139 13.50 -3.86 -6.88
C ILE A 139 12.54 -3.04 -7.75
N PRO A 140 11.80 -2.09 -7.17
CA PRO A 140 10.86 -1.22 -7.88
C PRO A 140 11.52 -0.46 -9.03
N LYS A 141 10.80 -0.35 -10.15
CA LYS A 141 11.24 0.43 -11.31
C LYS A 141 10.07 1.21 -11.89
N TRP A 142 10.32 2.44 -12.27
CA TRP A 142 9.33 3.21 -13.02
C TRP A 142 9.14 2.63 -14.42
N THR A 143 7.95 2.79 -14.98
CA THR A 143 7.65 2.48 -16.38
C THR A 143 6.71 3.54 -16.95
N ASP A 144 6.93 3.97 -18.18
CA ASP A 144 6.07 4.92 -18.87
C ASP A 144 4.70 4.31 -19.24
N MET A 145 4.59 2.97 -19.14
CA MET A 145 3.32 2.24 -19.34
C MET A 145 2.48 2.14 -18.06
N MET A 146 2.73 2.97 -17.04
CA MET A 146 2.00 2.95 -15.77
C MET A 146 0.50 3.16 -15.97
N LEU A 147 0.10 4.14 -16.80
CA LEU A 147 -1.31 4.38 -17.13
C LEU A 147 -1.96 3.25 -17.93
N GLU A 148 -1.17 2.38 -18.54
CA GLU A 148 -1.63 1.21 -19.27
C GLU A 148 -1.74 -0.03 -18.37
N GLY A 149 -1.59 0.16 -17.05
CA GLY A 149 -1.72 -0.87 -16.04
C GLY A 149 -0.47 -1.71 -15.80
N ARG A 150 0.69 -1.34 -16.40
CA ARG A 150 1.95 -2.04 -16.13
C ARG A 150 2.59 -1.53 -14.85
N ASN A 151 2.40 -2.25 -13.76
CA ASN A 151 3.02 -1.92 -12.48
C ASN A 151 4.34 -2.68 -12.28
N LEU A 152 5.46 -1.96 -12.21
CA LEU A 152 6.78 -2.49 -11.85
C LEU A 152 7.29 -1.89 -10.51
N LEU A 153 6.46 -1.09 -9.81
CA LEU A 153 6.78 -0.52 -8.51
C LEU A 153 6.40 -1.42 -7.33
N GLY A 154 5.46 -2.33 -7.56
CA GLY A 154 4.92 -3.22 -6.53
C GLY A 154 3.57 -2.78 -5.99
N SER A 155 3.05 -3.51 -5.00
CA SER A 155 1.78 -3.22 -4.33
C SER A 155 1.85 -1.92 -3.51
N PRO A 156 0.70 -1.37 -3.09
CA PRO A 156 0.70 -0.22 -2.17
C PRO A 156 1.45 -0.46 -0.86
N SER A 157 1.65 -1.71 -0.44
CA SER A 157 2.50 -2.03 0.72
C SER A 157 3.98 -1.68 0.52
N CYS A 158 4.42 -1.39 -0.70
CA CYS A 158 5.81 -1.00 -0.97
C CYS A 158 6.02 0.53 -0.93
N VAL A 159 4.97 1.34 -0.87
CA VAL A 159 5.07 2.80 -0.94
C VAL A 159 5.12 3.46 0.45
N SER A 160 5.86 4.55 0.54
CA SER A 160 5.81 5.52 1.64
C SER A 160 5.81 6.93 1.05
N PHE A 161 5.15 7.87 1.71
CA PHE A 161 5.04 9.25 1.23
C PHE A 161 4.95 10.25 2.39
N LEU A 162 5.30 11.51 2.14
CA LEU A 162 4.99 12.58 3.09
C LEU A 162 3.47 12.68 3.24
N THR A 163 2.97 12.59 4.45
CA THR A 163 1.52 12.52 4.72
C THR A 163 0.77 13.70 4.09
N LYS A 164 1.34 14.88 4.13
CA LYS A 164 0.77 16.10 3.51
C LYS A 164 0.75 16.10 1.97
N GLU A 165 1.51 15.21 1.32
CA GLU A 165 1.61 15.09 -0.14
C GLU A 165 0.70 13.96 -0.69
N PHE A 166 -0.11 13.36 0.18
CA PHE A 166 -1.00 12.29 -0.22
C PHE A 166 -2.01 12.74 -1.28
N VAL A 167 -2.13 11.94 -2.32
CA VAL A 167 -3.18 12.06 -3.34
C VAL A 167 -4.14 10.88 -3.15
N SER A 168 -5.42 11.14 -2.86
CA SER A 168 -6.38 10.08 -2.56
C SER A 168 -6.45 9.03 -3.67
N PHE A 169 -6.57 7.77 -3.31
CA PHE A 169 -6.90 6.70 -4.24
C PHE A 169 -8.27 6.95 -4.88
N ASP A 170 -8.42 6.59 -6.14
CA ASP A 170 -9.72 6.68 -6.82
C ASP A 170 -10.61 5.51 -6.41
N GLU A 171 -11.72 5.81 -5.75
CA GLU A 171 -12.67 4.84 -5.21
C GLU A 171 -13.48 4.08 -6.28
N ASN A 172 -13.39 4.51 -7.54
CA ASN A 172 -14.01 3.81 -8.68
C ASN A 172 -13.11 2.70 -9.25
N LEU A 173 -11.89 2.57 -8.76
CA LEU A 173 -10.91 1.59 -9.24
C LEU A 173 -10.74 0.44 -8.26
N VAL A 174 -10.47 -0.76 -8.77
CA VAL A 174 -10.16 -1.95 -7.98
C VAL A 174 -8.78 -2.50 -8.35
N LEU A 175 -8.57 -2.80 -9.63
CA LEU A 175 -7.32 -3.40 -10.13
C LEU A 175 -6.25 -2.36 -10.45
N LEU A 176 -6.65 -1.22 -11.00
CA LEU A 176 -5.72 -0.16 -11.41
C LEU A 176 -5.63 0.97 -10.40
N MET A 177 -6.11 0.78 -9.18
CA MET A 177 -6.06 1.79 -8.11
C MET A 177 -4.64 2.24 -7.79
N ASP A 178 -3.70 1.31 -7.81
CA ASP A 178 -2.29 1.54 -7.50
C ASP A 178 -1.58 2.28 -8.65
N THR A 179 -1.75 1.84 -9.89
CA THR A 179 -1.11 2.49 -11.05
C THR A 179 -1.63 3.90 -11.29
N ASP A 180 -2.93 4.15 -11.10
CA ASP A 180 -3.52 5.48 -11.13
C ASP A 180 -2.94 6.39 -10.02
N PHE A 181 -2.88 5.87 -8.80
CA PHE A 181 -2.30 6.59 -7.66
C PHE A 181 -0.82 6.94 -7.91
N TYR A 182 0.00 5.98 -8.35
CA TYR A 182 1.42 6.21 -8.62
C TYR A 182 1.63 7.21 -9.75
N HIS A 183 0.84 7.15 -10.81
CA HIS A 183 0.88 8.12 -11.89
C HIS A 183 0.60 9.55 -11.40
N ARG A 184 -0.46 9.73 -10.58
CA ARG A 184 -0.81 11.04 -10.03
C ARG A 184 0.22 11.55 -9.02
N MET A 185 0.80 10.67 -8.21
CA MET A 185 1.92 11.02 -7.33
C MET A 185 3.14 11.49 -8.15
N ARG A 186 3.49 10.79 -9.22
CA ARG A 186 4.56 11.17 -10.14
C ARG A 186 4.31 12.55 -10.78
N TYR A 187 3.09 12.78 -11.23
CA TYR A 187 2.71 14.05 -11.86
C TYR A 187 2.82 15.23 -10.89
N ASN A 188 2.39 15.05 -9.64
CA ASN A 188 2.38 16.13 -8.65
C ASN A 188 3.72 16.33 -7.93
N HIS A 189 4.51 15.27 -7.75
CA HIS A 189 5.65 15.27 -6.82
C HIS A 189 6.97 14.77 -7.42
N GLY A 190 7.02 14.49 -8.73
CA GLY A 190 8.20 13.97 -9.38
C GLY A 190 8.48 12.49 -9.14
N MET A 191 9.65 12.00 -9.54
CA MET A 191 10.03 10.59 -9.40
C MET A 191 10.14 10.16 -7.93
N PRO A 192 9.72 8.92 -7.60
CA PRO A 192 9.98 8.38 -6.28
C PRO A 192 11.46 8.06 -6.05
N SER A 193 11.91 8.16 -4.81
CA SER A 193 13.16 7.52 -4.40
C SER A 193 12.96 6.01 -4.27
N ILE A 194 14.01 5.24 -4.55
CA ILE A 194 13.99 3.78 -4.44
C ILE A 194 14.94 3.33 -3.33
N ILE A 195 14.41 2.55 -2.39
CA ILE A 195 15.17 1.82 -1.39
C ILE A 195 15.39 0.41 -1.93
N GLU A 196 16.62 0.04 -2.24
CA GLU A 196 16.94 -1.25 -2.86
C GLU A 196 16.88 -2.43 -1.88
N ASP A 197 16.78 -2.14 -0.57
CA ASP A 197 16.58 -3.18 0.45
C ASP A 197 15.17 -3.80 0.33
N TYR A 198 15.07 -5.11 0.56
CA TYR A 198 13.82 -5.85 0.58
C TYR A 198 13.16 -5.70 1.96
N LEU A 199 12.34 -4.65 2.12
CA LEU A 199 11.75 -4.31 3.41
C LEU A 199 10.39 -4.97 3.66
N ILE A 200 9.71 -5.38 2.59
CA ILE A 200 8.33 -5.90 2.61
C ILE A 200 8.27 -7.24 1.89
N SER A 201 7.39 -8.12 2.35
CA SER A 201 6.97 -9.29 1.59
C SER A 201 5.47 -9.27 1.36
N ASN A 202 5.07 -9.30 0.10
CA ASN A 202 3.67 -9.41 -0.30
C ASN A 202 3.21 -10.86 -0.17
N ARG A 203 2.09 -11.08 0.50
CA ARG A 203 1.53 -12.41 0.68
C ARG A 203 0.71 -12.84 -0.53
N GLU A 204 0.97 -14.03 -1.06
CA GLU A 204 0.17 -14.65 -2.13
C GLU A 204 -0.80 -15.68 -1.54
N HIS A 205 -2.11 -15.43 -1.68
CA HIS A 205 -3.19 -16.35 -1.28
C HIS A 205 -4.45 -16.11 -2.12
N ASN A 206 -5.41 -17.04 -2.04
CA ASN A 206 -6.59 -17.00 -2.90
C ASN A 206 -7.63 -15.93 -2.53
N ASP A 207 -7.53 -15.34 -1.34
CA ASP A 207 -8.48 -14.33 -0.83
C ASP A 207 -8.06 -12.90 -1.15
N ARG A 208 -6.94 -12.70 -1.88
CA ARG A 208 -6.55 -11.37 -2.36
C ARG A 208 -7.54 -10.82 -3.36
N VAL A 209 -7.72 -9.50 -3.36
CA VAL A 209 -8.56 -8.80 -4.35
C VAL A 209 -8.11 -9.15 -5.78
N SER A 210 -6.80 -9.15 -6.07
CA SER A 210 -6.27 -9.53 -7.37
C SER A 210 -6.55 -10.98 -7.77
N SER A 211 -6.69 -11.91 -6.82
CA SER A 211 -7.06 -13.30 -7.09
C SER A 211 -8.56 -13.46 -7.31
N SER A 212 -9.39 -12.69 -6.61
CA SER A 212 -10.85 -12.68 -6.78
C SER A 212 -11.27 -11.89 -8.03
N SER A 213 -10.48 -10.93 -8.47
CA SER A 213 -10.75 -10.11 -9.67
C SER A 213 -10.65 -10.89 -10.99
N ILE A 214 -10.06 -12.09 -10.97
CA ILE A 214 -10.15 -13.03 -12.12
C ILE A 214 -11.61 -13.38 -12.49
N GLN A 215 -12.55 -13.13 -11.57
CA GLN A 215 -14.00 -13.31 -11.80
C GLN A 215 -14.68 -12.09 -12.44
N TYR A 216 -13.97 -10.95 -12.60
CA TYR A 216 -14.55 -9.79 -13.28
C TYR A 216 -14.55 -9.99 -14.80
N ASP A 217 -15.71 -9.78 -15.41
CA ASP A 217 -15.82 -9.66 -16.86
C ASP A 217 -14.86 -8.57 -17.38
N HIS A 218 -14.27 -8.78 -18.54
CA HIS A 218 -13.38 -7.84 -19.22
C HIS A 218 -11.90 -7.82 -18.75
N ILE A 219 -11.42 -8.80 -18.00
CA ILE A 219 -9.98 -8.96 -17.78
C ILE A 219 -9.36 -9.63 -19.00
N VAL A 220 -8.41 -8.95 -19.60
CA VAL A 220 -7.69 -9.42 -20.79
C VAL A 220 -6.20 -9.22 -20.64
N GLU A 221 -5.42 -9.95 -21.44
CA GLU A 221 -4.00 -9.66 -21.62
C GLU A 221 -3.85 -8.37 -22.42
N HIS A 222 -2.98 -7.45 -21.96
CA HIS A 222 -2.74 -6.18 -22.64
C HIS A 222 -2.14 -6.44 -24.03
N PRO A 223 -2.62 -5.76 -25.12
CA PRO A 223 -2.16 -6.02 -26.49
C PRO A 223 -0.67 -5.86 -26.72
N GLU A 224 0.00 -5.01 -25.95
CA GLU A 224 1.41 -4.68 -26.08
C GLU A 224 2.32 -5.40 -25.06
N GLY A 225 1.76 -6.32 -24.26
CA GLY A 225 2.54 -6.98 -23.22
C GLY A 225 1.84 -8.17 -22.57
N ASN A 226 2.51 -8.78 -21.61
CA ASN A 226 2.07 -9.98 -20.93
C ASN A 226 1.58 -9.70 -19.50
N TRP A 227 0.81 -8.63 -19.30
CA TRP A 227 0.14 -8.33 -18.05
C TRP A 227 -1.38 -8.24 -18.23
N MET A 228 -2.10 -8.56 -17.17
CA MET A 228 -3.55 -8.56 -17.18
C MET A 228 -4.11 -7.18 -16.82
N VAL A 229 -5.13 -6.72 -17.53
CA VAL A 229 -5.82 -5.46 -17.28
C VAL A 229 -7.33 -5.64 -17.33
N ASN A 230 -8.06 -4.83 -16.57
CA ASN A 230 -9.49 -4.65 -16.75
C ASN A 230 -9.70 -3.52 -17.77
N LEU A 231 -10.29 -3.83 -18.92
CA LEU A 231 -10.46 -2.85 -20.00
C LEU A 231 -11.33 -1.64 -19.61
N ASN A 232 -12.32 -1.83 -18.75
CA ASN A 232 -13.18 -0.73 -18.32
C ASN A 232 -12.40 0.25 -17.42
N GLU A 233 -11.64 -0.29 -16.45
CA GLU A 233 -10.77 0.54 -15.61
C GLU A 233 -9.65 1.19 -16.44
N LEU A 234 -9.06 0.47 -17.37
CA LEU A 234 -8.01 1.01 -18.24
C LEU A 234 -8.52 2.21 -19.07
N ASN A 235 -9.68 2.07 -19.72
CA ASN A 235 -10.27 3.17 -20.47
C ASN A 235 -10.61 4.37 -19.57
N TYR A 236 -11.12 4.12 -18.38
CA TYR A 236 -11.41 5.15 -17.40
C TYR A 236 -10.13 5.88 -16.93
N VAL A 237 -9.09 5.15 -16.57
CA VAL A 237 -7.79 5.71 -16.11
C VAL A 237 -7.14 6.55 -17.22
N ILE A 238 -7.12 6.07 -18.45
CA ILE A 238 -6.57 6.79 -19.61
C ILE A 238 -7.33 8.10 -19.85
N GLU A 239 -8.66 8.07 -19.87
CA GLU A 239 -9.47 9.28 -20.12
C GLU A 239 -9.34 10.28 -18.97
N LYS A 240 -9.39 9.81 -17.73
CA LYS A 240 -9.21 10.64 -16.52
C LYS A 240 -7.88 11.38 -16.52
N ASN A 241 -6.80 10.69 -16.88
CA ASN A 241 -5.44 11.23 -16.81
C ASN A 241 -4.91 11.78 -18.15
N LYS A 242 -5.76 11.97 -19.15
CA LYS A 242 -5.33 12.41 -20.51
C LYS A 242 -4.51 13.70 -20.55
N ASN A 243 -4.75 14.62 -19.61
CA ASN A 243 -4.03 15.88 -19.48
C ASN A 243 -2.77 15.78 -18.60
N MET A 244 -2.49 14.61 -18.01
CA MET A 244 -1.37 14.34 -17.12
C MET A 244 -0.33 13.39 -17.76
N ARG A 245 -0.34 13.26 -19.08
CA ARG A 245 0.56 12.32 -19.80
C ARG A 245 2.01 12.79 -19.84
N ASN A 246 2.24 14.11 -19.79
CA ASN A 246 3.57 14.70 -19.77
C ASN A 246 3.89 15.13 -18.35
N TYR A 247 4.93 14.57 -17.78
CA TYR A 247 5.36 14.93 -16.42
C TYR A 247 6.07 16.28 -16.41
N PRO A 248 5.79 17.15 -15.41
CA PRO A 248 6.35 18.51 -15.37
C PRO A 248 7.88 18.59 -15.31
N ASP A 249 8.53 17.57 -14.77
CA ASP A 249 10.00 17.51 -14.64
C ASP A 249 10.74 16.97 -15.90
N GLU A 250 10.00 16.61 -16.95
CA GLU A 250 10.54 16.19 -18.25
C GLU A 250 10.48 17.31 -19.31
N SER A 251 9.97 18.50 -18.93
CA SER A 251 9.78 19.67 -19.82
C SER A 251 10.92 20.69 -19.75
#